data_34d313949bd3d3b09d14eb00dded7c51
#
_entry.id   34d313949bd3d3b09d14eb00dded7c51
#
_cell.length_a   1.000
_cell.length_b   1.000
_cell.length_c   1.000
_cell.angle_alpha   90.00
_cell.angle_beta   90.00
_cell.angle_gamma   90.00
#
_symmetry.space_group_name_H-M   'P 1'
#
loop_
_entity.id
_entity.type
_entity.pdbx_description
1 polymer ?
#
loop_
_entity_poly.entity_id
_entity_poly.type
_entity_poly.pdbx_seq_one_letter_code
_entity_poly.pdbx_strand_id
1 'polypeptide(L)'
;SLKRRIERHVFDLDQLALAIGLNADELKEKIRSRPNTRFLVLKRQLSPAAAQAVLDRRFQSVHRQVEYQRFYPQAQPNAQLIGLTNSRDQGIEGLELVWDKRLAGHDGKMQVMRDRRGNRIQEVELIEPDVQGEDIALSIDSRLQYIMYRELASGGITNNARSATAVAIDV
;
A
#
# COMPACT_ATOMS: atom_id res chain seq x y z
N SER A 1 -6.31 23.13 17.07
CA SER A 1 -6.81 21.98 16.32
C SER A 1 -6.30 22.04 14.88
N LEU A 2 -6.17 20.88 14.24
CA LEU A 2 -5.76 20.75 12.85
C LEU A 2 -6.61 21.65 11.92
N LYS A 3 -7.91 21.75 12.19
CA LYS A 3 -8.88 22.57 11.48
C LYS A 3 -8.48 24.05 11.41
N ARG A 4 -8.13 24.69 12.56
CA ARG A 4 -7.69 26.09 12.59
C ARG A 4 -6.37 26.36 11.88
N ARG A 5 -5.49 25.37 11.80
CA ARG A 5 -4.21 25.48 11.07
C ARG A 5 -4.41 25.38 9.56
N ILE A 6 -5.33 24.56 9.11
CA ILE A 6 -5.63 24.32 7.70
C ILE A 6 -6.50 25.44 7.13
N GLU A 7 -7.50 25.93 7.89
CA GLU A 7 -8.39 27.02 7.44
C GLU A 7 -7.68 28.37 7.21
N ARG A 8 -6.51 28.60 7.79
CA ARG A 8 -5.70 29.80 7.51
C ARG A 8 -5.04 29.81 6.13
N HIS A 9 -4.99 28.66 5.46
CA HIS A 9 -4.31 28.47 4.19
C HIS A 9 -5.22 27.80 3.16
N VAL A 10 -6.39 28.39 2.91
CA VAL A 10 -7.35 27.86 1.90
C VAL A 10 -6.69 27.72 0.53
N PHE A 11 -5.82 28.65 0.18
CA PHE A 11 -5.04 28.59 -1.06
C PHE A 11 -4.09 27.37 -1.11
N ASP A 12 -3.55 26.97 0.04
CA ASP A 12 -2.67 25.80 0.14
C ASP A 12 -3.43 24.48 -0.05
N LEU A 13 -4.73 24.42 0.29
CA LEU A 13 -5.52 23.18 0.17
C LEU A 13 -5.82 22.82 -1.28
N ASP A 14 -6.09 23.79 -2.13
CA ASP A 14 -6.34 23.54 -3.56
C ASP A 14 -5.05 23.08 -4.25
N GLN A 15 -3.92 23.71 -3.92
CA GLN A 15 -2.61 23.31 -4.40
C GLN A 15 -2.19 21.92 -3.88
N LEU A 16 -2.52 21.60 -2.64
CA LEU A 16 -2.27 20.30 -2.04
C LEU A 16 -3.12 19.22 -2.72
N ALA A 17 -4.42 19.48 -2.91
CA ALA A 17 -5.32 18.56 -3.59
C ALA A 17 -4.82 18.21 -5.00
N LEU A 18 -4.42 19.25 -5.76
CA LEU A 18 -3.84 19.06 -7.09
C LEU A 18 -2.57 18.22 -7.04
N ALA A 19 -1.67 18.49 -6.08
CA ALA A 19 -0.38 17.80 -5.97
C ALA A 19 -0.54 16.31 -5.61
N ILE A 20 -1.56 15.96 -4.83
CA ILE A 20 -1.85 14.56 -4.46
C ILE A 20 -2.87 13.88 -5.39
N GLY A 21 -3.37 14.59 -6.42
CA GLY A 21 -4.35 14.08 -7.37
C GLY A 21 -5.70 13.76 -6.73
N LEU A 22 -6.19 14.64 -5.86
CA LEU A 22 -7.53 14.60 -5.29
C LEU A 22 -8.33 15.84 -5.71
N ASN A 23 -9.67 15.73 -5.65
CA ASN A 23 -10.53 16.88 -5.80
C ASN A 23 -10.41 17.77 -4.54
N ALA A 24 -10.34 19.10 -4.75
CA ALA A 24 -10.19 20.05 -3.65
C ALA A 24 -11.40 20.04 -2.69
N ASP A 25 -12.61 19.85 -3.20
CA ASP A 25 -13.82 19.80 -2.39
C ASP A 25 -13.90 18.51 -1.57
N GLU A 26 -13.49 17.38 -2.14
CA GLU A 26 -13.35 16.11 -1.42
C GLU A 26 -12.33 16.22 -0.27
N LEU A 27 -11.19 16.87 -0.53
CA LEU A 27 -10.17 17.07 0.50
C LEU A 27 -10.70 17.96 1.63
N LYS A 28 -11.38 19.07 1.29
CA LYS A 28 -12.01 19.96 2.26
C LYS A 28 -13.06 19.25 3.10
N GLU A 29 -13.91 18.44 2.48
CA GLU A 29 -14.94 17.66 3.18
C GLU A 29 -14.32 16.58 4.10
N LYS A 30 -13.30 15.87 3.61
CA LYS A 30 -12.55 14.90 4.42
C LYS A 30 -11.93 15.51 5.68
N ILE A 31 -11.49 16.75 5.59
CA ILE A 31 -10.95 17.50 6.74
C ILE A 31 -12.06 17.97 7.67
N ARG A 32 -13.18 18.47 7.12
CA ARG A 32 -14.32 18.96 7.89
C ARG A 32 -15.03 17.87 8.67
N SER A 33 -15.15 16.68 8.08
CA SER A 33 -15.81 15.52 8.70
C SER A 33 -15.07 14.99 9.94
N ARG A 34 -13.79 15.38 10.12
CA ARG A 34 -12.95 14.88 11.22
C ARG A 34 -12.28 15.99 12.04
N PRO A 35 -13.05 16.88 12.69
CA PRO A 35 -12.52 18.10 13.32
C PRO A 35 -11.60 17.86 14.52
N ASN A 36 -11.73 16.72 15.21
CA ASN A 36 -11.02 16.40 16.46
C ASN A 36 -9.85 15.43 16.26
N THR A 37 -9.54 15.03 15.04
CA THR A 37 -8.39 14.17 14.76
C THR A 37 -7.08 14.95 14.79
N ARG A 38 -6.07 14.37 15.45
CA ARG A 38 -4.70 14.91 15.45
C ARG A 38 -3.92 14.54 14.19
N PHE A 39 -4.33 13.47 13.54
CA PHE A 39 -3.71 12.92 12.34
C PHE A 39 -4.78 12.49 11.34
N LEU A 40 -4.60 12.87 10.07
CA LEU A 40 -5.49 12.50 8.97
C LEU A 40 -4.67 12.03 7.79
N VAL A 41 -4.88 10.80 7.37
CA VAL A 41 -4.30 10.28 6.13
C VAL A 41 -4.98 10.96 4.94
N LEU A 42 -4.25 11.76 4.20
CA LEU A 42 -4.76 12.48 3.03
C LEU A 42 -4.89 11.53 1.84
N LYS A 43 -3.82 10.88 1.46
CA LYS A 43 -3.77 9.88 0.40
C LYS A 43 -2.76 8.79 0.75
N ARG A 44 -3.09 7.55 0.43
CA ARG A 44 -2.19 6.39 0.52
C ARG A 44 -1.57 6.08 -0.84
N GLN A 45 -0.48 5.36 -0.82
CA GLN A 45 0.15 4.79 -2.03
C GLN A 45 0.51 5.85 -3.10
N LEU A 46 1.01 7.01 -2.66
CA LEU A 46 1.61 7.97 -3.58
C LEU A 46 2.93 7.42 -4.12
N SER A 47 3.15 7.59 -5.43
CA SER A 47 4.47 7.27 -5.99
C SER A 47 5.56 8.13 -5.34
N PRO A 48 6.81 7.64 -5.23
CA PRO A 48 7.91 8.40 -4.65
C PRO A 48 8.09 9.77 -5.30
N ALA A 49 7.93 9.87 -6.62
CA ALA A 49 8.03 11.13 -7.34
C ALA A 49 6.92 12.13 -6.96
N ALA A 50 5.66 11.65 -6.87
CA ALA A 50 4.53 12.50 -6.47
C ALA A 50 4.67 12.94 -5.00
N ALA A 51 5.11 12.04 -4.11
CA ALA A 51 5.38 12.38 -2.72
C ALA A 51 6.48 13.45 -2.60
N GLN A 52 7.56 13.35 -3.37
CA GLN A 52 8.63 14.33 -3.39
C GLN A 52 8.11 15.70 -3.88
N ALA A 53 7.33 15.75 -4.94
CA ALA A 53 6.73 16.99 -5.44
C ALA A 53 5.83 17.70 -4.40
N VAL A 54 5.15 16.94 -3.53
CA VAL A 54 4.40 17.51 -2.41
C VAL A 54 5.32 18.08 -1.34
N LEU A 55 6.41 17.38 -1.00
CA LEU A 55 7.37 17.82 0.02
C LEU A 55 8.13 19.09 -0.41
N ASP A 56 8.48 19.20 -1.68
CA ASP A 56 9.20 20.36 -2.24
C ASP A 56 8.39 21.65 -2.10
N ARG A 57 7.06 21.56 -2.10
CA ARG A 57 6.15 22.70 -1.88
C ARG A 57 6.06 23.13 -0.41
N ARG A 58 6.66 22.40 0.52
CA ARG A 58 6.77 22.71 1.96
C ARG A 58 5.45 23.06 2.64
N PHE A 59 4.38 22.34 2.32
CA PHE A 59 3.09 22.53 2.99
C PHE A 59 3.23 22.36 4.50
N GLN A 60 2.73 23.33 5.27
CA GLN A 60 2.73 23.23 6.73
C GLN A 60 1.82 22.09 7.19
N SER A 61 2.28 21.30 8.14
CA SER A 61 1.54 20.19 8.74
C SER A 61 1.24 18.99 7.81
N VAL A 62 1.87 18.94 6.62
CA VAL A 62 1.86 17.78 5.75
C VAL A 62 3.16 17.00 5.95
N HIS A 63 3.03 15.70 6.25
CA HIS A 63 4.15 14.81 6.49
C HIS A 63 4.00 13.57 5.63
N ARG A 64 5.12 13.00 5.21
CA ARG A 64 5.14 11.69 4.56
C ARG A 64 5.21 10.59 5.61
N GLN A 65 4.56 9.49 5.34
CA GLN A 65 4.77 8.22 5.98
C GLN A 65 5.18 7.23 4.90
N VAL A 66 6.23 6.47 5.15
CA VAL A 66 6.63 5.38 4.25
C VAL A 66 5.67 4.22 4.48
N GLU A 67 5.08 3.73 3.42
CA GLU A 67 4.25 2.52 3.41
C GLU A 67 4.86 1.57 2.38
N TYR A 68 4.91 0.30 2.70
CA TYR A 68 5.28 -0.74 1.77
C TYR A 68 4.04 -1.22 1.04
N GLN A 69 4.21 -1.69 -0.19
CA GLN A 69 3.13 -2.25 -0.99
C GLN A 69 3.62 -3.52 -1.65
N ARG A 70 2.81 -4.56 -1.63
CA ARG A 70 3.06 -5.77 -2.39
C ARG A 70 3.06 -5.44 -3.88
N PHE A 71 4.08 -5.91 -4.58
CA PHE A 71 4.20 -5.82 -6.02
C PHE A 71 4.17 -7.22 -6.62
N TYR A 72 3.33 -7.42 -7.61
CA TYR A 72 3.11 -8.72 -8.27
C TYR A 72 3.58 -8.65 -9.73
N PRO A 73 4.85 -8.94 -10.02
CA PRO A 73 5.42 -8.78 -11.38
C PRO A 73 4.70 -9.58 -12.46
N GLN A 74 4.16 -10.74 -12.09
CA GLN A 74 3.44 -11.66 -12.97
C GLN A 74 1.98 -11.82 -12.53
N ALA A 75 1.30 -10.70 -12.30
CA ALA A 75 -0.02 -10.69 -11.67
C ALA A 75 -1.04 -11.57 -12.40
N GLN A 76 -1.22 -11.40 -13.72
CA GLN A 76 -2.30 -12.09 -14.45
C GLN A 76 -2.24 -13.62 -14.42
N PRO A 77 -1.13 -14.28 -14.80
CA PRO A 77 -1.07 -15.75 -14.80
C PRO A 77 -1.15 -16.37 -13.43
N ASN A 78 -0.73 -15.65 -12.39
CA ASN A 78 -0.57 -16.18 -11.03
C ASN A 78 -1.57 -15.58 -10.02
N ALA A 79 -2.41 -14.65 -10.42
CA ALA A 79 -3.25 -13.86 -9.51
C ALA A 79 -4.09 -14.72 -8.55
N GLN A 80 -4.76 -15.75 -9.07
CA GLN A 80 -5.62 -16.61 -8.26
C GLN A 80 -4.83 -17.50 -7.29
N LEU A 81 -3.62 -17.89 -7.68
CA LEU A 81 -2.77 -18.74 -6.87
C LEU A 81 -2.05 -17.93 -5.78
N ILE A 82 -1.40 -16.84 -6.15
CA ILE A 82 -0.68 -15.96 -5.21
C ILE A 82 -1.67 -15.25 -4.31
N GLY A 83 -2.78 -14.79 -4.86
CA GLY A 83 -3.77 -14.02 -4.12
C GLY A 83 -3.39 -12.55 -3.97
N LEU A 84 -4.01 -11.91 -3.00
CA LEU A 84 -3.89 -10.47 -2.76
C LEU A 84 -3.77 -10.17 -1.26
N THR A 85 -3.17 -9.03 -0.96
CA THR A 85 -3.19 -8.43 0.37
C THR A 85 -4.16 -7.25 0.45
N ASN A 86 -4.64 -6.94 1.64
CA ASN A 86 -5.43 -5.74 1.89
C ASN A 86 -4.53 -4.50 2.09
N SER A 87 -5.15 -3.35 2.35
CA SER A 87 -4.43 -2.08 2.62
C SER A 87 -3.63 -2.05 3.92
N ARG A 88 -3.63 -3.13 4.70
CA ARG A 88 -2.82 -3.33 5.91
C ARG A 88 -1.76 -4.40 5.71
N ASP A 89 -1.49 -4.78 4.46
CA ASP A 89 -0.55 -5.82 4.06
C ASP A 89 -0.87 -7.23 4.61
N GLN A 90 -2.13 -7.49 4.98
CA GLN A 90 -2.61 -8.81 5.41
C GLN A 90 -3.13 -9.58 4.19
N GLY A 91 -2.75 -10.84 4.08
CA GLY A 91 -3.23 -11.73 3.02
C GLY A 91 -4.74 -11.98 3.13
N ILE A 92 -5.48 -11.81 2.03
CA ILE A 92 -6.93 -12.03 1.97
C ILE A 92 -7.32 -13.21 1.08
N GLU A 93 -6.45 -13.60 0.15
CA GLU A 93 -6.67 -14.70 -0.78
C GLU A 93 -5.38 -15.43 -1.10
N GLY A 94 -5.50 -16.67 -1.61
CA GLY A 94 -4.42 -17.47 -2.17
C GLY A 94 -3.29 -17.77 -1.19
N LEU A 95 -2.09 -17.82 -1.69
CA LEU A 95 -0.88 -18.09 -0.90
C LEU A 95 -0.57 -16.96 0.08
N GLU A 96 -0.91 -15.70 -0.25
CA GLU A 96 -0.77 -14.56 0.66
C GLU A 96 -1.58 -14.80 1.95
N LEU A 97 -2.79 -15.35 1.85
CA LEU A 97 -3.60 -15.69 3.02
C LEU A 97 -3.03 -16.90 3.78
N VAL A 98 -2.67 -17.97 3.07
CA VAL A 98 -2.19 -19.20 3.70
C VAL A 98 -0.88 -18.98 4.47
N TRP A 99 0.01 -18.16 3.93
CA TRP A 99 1.34 -17.90 4.47
C TRP A 99 1.48 -16.52 5.12
N ASP A 100 0.38 -15.80 5.37
CA ASP A 100 0.36 -14.45 5.91
C ASP A 100 1.30 -14.28 7.11
N LYS A 101 1.23 -15.18 8.10
CA LYS A 101 2.06 -15.13 9.31
C LYS A 101 3.56 -15.21 9.05
N ARG A 102 3.98 -15.92 8.00
CA ARG A 102 5.39 -16.05 7.65
C ARG A 102 5.87 -14.89 6.76
N LEU A 103 4.99 -14.42 5.89
CA LEU A 103 5.29 -13.35 4.96
C LEU A 103 5.27 -11.95 5.61
N ALA A 104 4.43 -11.75 6.64
CA ALA A 104 4.21 -10.43 7.24
C ALA A 104 5.40 -9.92 8.06
N GLY A 105 6.19 -10.82 8.66
CA GLY A 105 7.21 -10.41 9.64
C GLY A 105 6.61 -9.78 10.90
N HIS A 106 7.40 -9.03 11.63
CA HIS A 106 6.98 -8.31 12.82
C HIS A 106 7.58 -6.90 12.86
N ASP A 107 6.74 -5.91 13.11
CA ASP A 107 7.16 -4.54 13.27
C ASP A 107 8.00 -4.39 14.55
N GLY A 108 9.15 -3.72 14.43
CA GLY A 108 9.96 -3.33 15.56
C GLY A 108 9.34 -2.19 16.36
N LYS A 109 9.77 -2.04 17.60
CA LYS A 109 9.38 -0.93 18.48
C LYS A 109 10.59 -0.14 18.90
N MET A 110 10.54 1.18 18.71
CA MET A 110 11.62 2.10 19.06
C MET A 110 11.07 3.26 19.88
N GLN A 111 11.76 3.58 20.97
CA GLN A 111 11.49 4.79 21.73
C GLN A 111 12.24 5.96 21.12
N VAL A 112 11.51 7.03 20.79
CA VAL A 112 12.08 8.23 20.19
C VAL A 112 11.75 9.47 21.00
N MET A 113 12.72 10.36 21.14
CA MET A 113 12.49 11.69 21.71
C MET A 113 11.98 12.63 20.61
N ARG A 114 10.91 13.37 20.91
CA ARG A 114 10.33 14.35 19.97
C ARG A 114 10.35 15.75 20.56
N ASP A 115 10.51 16.75 19.70
CA ASP A 115 10.40 18.16 20.09
C ASP A 115 8.92 18.56 20.30
N ARG A 116 8.69 19.81 20.75
CA ARG A 116 7.34 20.35 20.92
C ARG A 116 6.54 20.41 19.61
N ARG A 117 7.20 20.36 18.46
CA ARG A 117 6.60 20.34 17.13
C ARG A 117 6.33 18.92 16.61
N GLY A 118 6.76 17.89 17.38
CA GLY A 118 6.58 16.49 17.02
C GLY A 118 7.68 15.92 16.12
N ASN A 119 8.74 16.68 15.83
CA ASN A 119 9.87 16.19 15.05
C ASN A 119 10.70 15.22 15.89
N ARG A 120 11.20 14.15 15.26
CA ARG A 120 12.12 13.21 15.89
C ARG A 120 13.47 13.92 16.12
N ILE A 121 13.91 14.03 17.38
CA ILE A 121 15.18 14.63 17.74
C ILE A 121 16.26 13.56 17.83
N GLN A 122 15.95 12.46 18.55
CA GLN A 122 16.90 11.41 18.88
C GLN A 122 16.18 10.06 19.01
N GLU A 123 16.87 9.01 18.61
CA GLU A 123 16.51 7.63 18.95
C GLU A 123 17.07 7.34 20.35
N VAL A 124 16.20 6.95 21.26
CA VAL A 124 16.57 6.74 22.67
C VAL A 124 16.90 5.29 22.90
N GLU A 125 16.03 4.39 22.46
CA GLU A 125 16.15 2.97 22.73
C GLU A 125 15.41 2.14 21.66
N LEU A 126 16.04 1.07 21.21
CA LEU A 126 15.39 0.03 20.42
C LEU A 126 14.79 -0.99 21.40
N ILE A 127 13.44 -0.99 21.50
CA ILE A 127 12.72 -1.88 22.43
C ILE A 127 12.60 -3.28 21.85
N GLU A 128 12.20 -3.36 20.60
CA GLU A 128 12.07 -4.62 19.85
C GLU A 128 12.61 -4.41 18.44
N PRO A 129 13.53 -5.24 17.95
CA PRO A 129 13.96 -5.18 16.56
C PRO A 129 12.83 -5.60 15.63
N ASP A 130 12.82 -5.03 14.43
CA ASP A 130 11.96 -5.52 13.35
C ASP A 130 12.46 -6.88 12.84
N VAL A 131 11.53 -7.75 12.51
CA VAL A 131 11.81 -9.05 11.91
C VAL A 131 11.17 -9.07 10.53
N GLN A 132 11.99 -9.21 9.50
CA GLN A 132 11.50 -9.31 8.13
C GLN A 132 10.72 -10.61 7.93
N GLY A 133 9.71 -10.57 7.05
CA GLY A 133 8.99 -11.75 6.61
C GLY A 133 9.91 -12.72 5.88
N GLU A 134 9.52 -13.99 5.88
CA GLU A 134 10.27 -15.05 5.22
C GLU A 134 9.98 -15.09 3.71
N ASP A 135 10.99 -15.39 2.91
CA ASP A 135 10.80 -15.71 1.50
C ASP A 135 10.24 -17.14 1.36
N ILE A 136 9.27 -17.30 0.46
CA ILE A 136 8.67 -18.60 0.17
C ILE A 136 8.96 -18.99 -1.26
N ALA A 137 9.73 -20.07 -1.44
CA ALA A 137 9.96 -20.67 -2.74
C ALA A 137 8.81 -21.60 -3.11
N LEU A 138 8.29 -21.46 -4.32
CA LEU A 138 7.21 -22.27 -4.86
C LEU A 138 7.76 -23.23 -5.93
N SER A 139 7.13 -24.41 -6.07
CA SER A 139 7.45 -25.39 -7.11
C SER A 139 6.83 -25.08 -8.48
N ILE A 140 6.40 -23.82 -8.70
CA ILE A 140 5.69 -23.41 -9.90
C ILE A 140 6.70 -23.03 -10.97
N ASP A 141 6.58 -23.63 -12.15
CA ASP A 141 7.25 -23.15 -13.37
C ASP A 141 6.45 -22.00 -13.96
N SER A 142 7.04 -20.82 -13.95
CA SER A 142 6.37 -19.59 -14.44
C SER A 142 6.11 -19.59 -15.93
N ARG A 143 6.90 -20.34 -16.73
CA ARG A 143 6.69 -20.46 -18.18
C ARG A 143 5.48 -21.35 -18.46
N LEU A 144 5.41 -22.49 -17.78
CA LEU A 144 4.27 -23.41 -17.89
C LEU A 144 2.99 -22.72 -17.43
N GLN A 145 3.04 -22.01 -16.31
CA GLN A 145 1.90 -21.25 -15.80
C GLN A 145 1.40 -20.21 -16.80
N TYR A 146 2.32 -19.47 -17.45
CA TYR A 146 1.97 -18.49 -18.48
C TYR A 146 1.34 -19.15 -19.71
N ILE A 147 1.89 -20.26 -20.18
CA ILE A 147 1.34 -21.00 -21.33
C ILE A 147 -0.07 -21.48 -21.02
N MET A 148 -0.28 -22.12 -19.86
CA MET A 148 -1.58 -22.59 -19.42
C MET A 148 -2.60 -21.44 -19.33
N TYR A 149 -2.23 -20.32 -18.73
CA TYR A 149 -3.09 -19.14 -18.64
C TYR A 149 -3.51 -18.64 -20.03
N ARG A 150 -2.56 -18.50 -20.94
CA ARG A 150 -2.82 -18.03 -22.32
C ARG A 150 -3.76 -18.95 -23.08
N GLU A 151 -3.51 -20.26 -23.02
CA GLU A 151 -4.34 -21.26 -23.73
C GLU A 151 -5.75 -21.34 -23.15
N LEU A 152 -5.88 -21.28 -21.81
CA LEU A 152 -7.18 -21.24 -21.15
C LEU A 152 -7.96 -19.96 -21.49
N ALA A 153 -7.31 -18.80 -21.51
CA ALA A 153 -7.96 -17.55 -21.88
C ALA A 153 -8.44 -17.58 -23.33
N SER A 154 -7.61 -18.06 -24.27
CA SER A 154 -7.97 -18.22 -25.68
C SER A 154 -9.10 -19.24 -25.88
N GLY A 155 -8.99 -20.39 -25.25
CA GLY A 155 -10.01 -21.45 -25.32
C GLY A 155 -11.36 -21.00 -24.70
N GLY A 156 -11.29 -20.25 -23.61
CA GLY A 156 -12.47 -19.67 -22.96
C GLY A 156 -13.25 -18.73 -23.89
N ILE A 157 -12.53 -17.85 -24.59
CA ILE A 157 -13.14 -16.93 -25.57
C ILE A 157 -13.72 -17.71 -26.74
N THR A 158 -12.95 -18.64 -27.33
CA THR A 158 -13.37 -19.39 -28.51
C THR A 158 -14.63 -20.24 -28.25
N ASN A 159 -14.73 -20.81 -27.06
CA ASN A 159 -15.84 -21.70 -26.67
C ASN A 159 -16.95 -21.00 -25.88
N ASN A 160 -16.85 -19.68 -25.71
CA ASN A 160 -17.77 -18.89 -24.87
C ASN A 160 -17.97 -19.50 -23.48
N ALA A 161 -16.87 -20.00 -22.89
CA ALA A 161 -16.88 -20.67 -21.59
C ALA A 161 -16.98 -19.64 -20.45
N ARG A 162 -17.75 -19.95 -19.41
CA ARG A 162 -17.86 -19.10 -18.22
C ARG A 162 -16.63 -19.19 -17.30
N SER A 163 -16.00 -20.33 -17.30
CA SER A 163 -14.77 -20.57 -16.53
C SER A 163 -13.97 -21.69 -17.18
N ALA A 164 -12.66 -21.68 -16.97
CA ALA A 164 -11.77 -22.74 -17.38
C ALA A 164 -10.68 -22.95 -16.32
N THR A 165 -10.31 -24.20 -16.07
CA THR A 165 -9.26 -24.56 -15.10
C THR A 165 -8.38 -25.64 -15.70
N ALA A 166 -7.08 -25.53 -15.46
CA ALA A 166 -6.11 -26.57 -15.79
C ALA A 166 -5.12 -26.77 -14.63
N VAL A 167 -4.69 -27.99 -14.45
CA VAL A 167 -3.65 -28.39 -13.48
C VAL A 167 -2.63 -29.26 -14.20
N ALA A 168 -1.34 -28.89 -14.08
CA ALA A 168 -0.24 -29.73 -14.53
C ALA A 168 0.61 -30.13 -13.30
N ILE A 169 0.86 -31.42 -13.17
CA ILE A 169 1.64 -31.98 -12.06
C ILE A 169 2.73 -32.87 -12.67
N ASP A 170 3.96 -32.66 -12.24
CA ASP A 170 5.09 -33.56 -12.51
C ASP A 170 4.99 -34.76 -11.56
N VAL A 171 5.15 -35.98 -12.08
CA VAL A 171 4.94 -37.24 -11.34
C VAL A 171 6.24 -38.00 -11.18
#